data_9faab4949568bd33c3236fa19051f375
#
_entry.id   9faab4949568bd33c3236fa19051f375
#
_cell.length_a   1.000
_cell.length_b   1.000
_cell.length_c   1.000
_cell.angle_alpha   90.00
_cell.angle_beta   90.00
_cell.angle_gamma   90.00
#
_symmetry.space_group_name_H-M   'P 1'
#
loop_
_entity.id
_entity.type
_entity.pdbx_description
1 polymer ?
#
loop_
_entity_poly.entity_id
_entity_poly.type
_entity_poly.pdbx_seq_one_letter_code
_entity_poly.pdbx_strand_id
1 'polypeptide(L)'
;MTVLKKEGNNGHSYKKFIFPDQEDFYQILENDLKSKFKLINKKEIDNFDFNIEFDQAYVKRKNNRITKVITLEGDSRFQQQVRCVLAPFKIKAEPEILQMIYDTGIGQMNSMGFGMVEIVDKKKNIRSKVWGPP
;
A
#
# COMPACT_ATOMS: atom_id res chain seq x y z
N MET A 1 4.40 -2.63 -0.95
CA MET A 1 3.37 -1.78 -0.34
C MET A 1 3.56 -1.71 1.16
N THR A 2 3.51 -0.53 1.70
CA THR A 2 3.64 -0.29 3.14
C THR A 2 2.40 0.38 3.65
N VAL A 3 1.81 -0.15 4.71
CA VAL A 3 0.62 0.44 5.34
C VAL A 3 0.92 0.69 6.82
N LEU A 4 0.65 1.90 7.25
CA LEU A 4 0.91 2.35 8.61
C LEU A 4 -0.38 2.78 9.28
N LYS A 5 -0.56 2.32 10.51
CA LYS A 5 -1.68 2.70 11.36
C LYS A 5 -1.16 3.65 12.44
N LYS A 6 -1.86 4.76 12.62
CA LYS A 6 -1.55 5.70 13.69
C LYS A 6 -2.20 5.22 14.98
N GLU A 7 -1.40 5.01 16.01
CA GLU A 7 -1.87 4.67 17.34
C GLU A 7 -1.40 5.71 18.35
N GLY A 8 -2.19 5.94 19.39
CA GLY A 8 -1.85 6.84 20.46
C GLY A 8 -2.00 6.17 21.82
N ASN A 9 -1.04 6.41 22.71
CA ASN A 9 -1.10 5.95 24.08
C ASN A 9 -0.49 7.04 24.99
N ASN A 10 -1.22 7.40 26.05
CA ASN A 10 -0.76 8.39 27.04
C ASN A 10 -0.28 9.72 26.44
N GLY A 11 -0.98 10.23 25.42
CA GLY A 11 -0.65 11.50 24.78
C GLY A 11 0.46 11.41 23.74
N HIS A 12 1.03 10.24 23.53
CA HIS A 12 2.02 10.01 22.49
C HIS A 12 1.36 9.29 21.30
N SER A 13 1.61 9.78 20.09
CA SER A 13 1.16 9.11 18.87
C SER A 13 2.36 8.48 18.17
N TYR A 14 2.19 7.28 17.69
CA TYR A 14 3.19 6.56 16.90
C TYR A 14 2.53 5.83 15.74
N LYS A 15 3.31 5.48 14.73
CA LYS A 15 2.83 4.71 13.58
C LYS A 15 3.32 3.28 13.68
N LYS A 16 2.43 2.35 13.40
CA LYS A 16 2.69 0.92 13.44
C LYS A 16 2.45 0.32 12.05
N PHE A 17 3.36 -0.54 11.60
CA PHE A 17 3.15 -1.29 10.36
C PHE A 17 2.03 -2.29 10.54
N ILE A 18 1.14 -2.38 9.54
CA ILE A 18 0.05 -3.35 9.53
C ILE A 18 0.09 -4.18 8.25
N PHE A 19 -0.48 -5.36 8.29
CA PHE A 19 -0.39 -6.38 7.26
C PHE A 19 -1.76 -6.91 6.89
N PRO A 20 -1.92 -7.59 5.71
CA PRO A 20 -3.22 -8.03 5.21
C PRO A 20 -3.99 -9.00 6.10
N ASP A 21 -3.33 -9.70 7.01
CA ASP A 21 -3.99 -10.58 7.97
C ASP A 21 -4.61 -9.83 9.16
N GLN A 22 -4.34 -8.54 9.28
CA GLN A 22 -4.92 -7.72 10.32
C GLN A 22 -6.26 -7.15 9.87
N GLU A 23 -7.22 -7.12 10.78
CA GLU A 23 -8.61 -6.79 10.49
C GLU A 23 -8.80 -5.42 9.86
N ASP A 24 -8.05 -4.44 10.32
CA ASP A 24 -8.20 -3.05 9.89
C ASP A 24 -7.31 -2.65 8.71
N PHE A 25 -6.52 -3.57 8.16
CA PHE A 25 -5.60 -3.28 7.07
C PHE A 25 -6.30 -2.65 5.86
N TYR A 26 -7.38 -3.29 5.40
CA TYR A 26 -8.08 -2.86 4.19
C TYR A 26 -8.78 -1.52 4.38
N GLN A 27 -9.34 -1.30 5.56
CA GLN A 27 -10.01 -0.04 5.88
C GLN A 27 -9.03 1.12 5.94
N ILE A 28 -7.87 0.92 6.53
CA ILE A 28 -6.84 1.94 6.62
C ILE A 28 -6.27 2.25 5.24
N LEU A 29 -6.04 1.23 4.42
CA LEU A 29 -5.58 1.41 3.05
C LEU A 29 -6.58 2.22 2.23
N GLU A 30 -7.86 1.90 2.34
CA GLU A 30 -8.92 2.65 1.65
C GLU A 30 -8.99 4.10 2.12
N ASN A 31 -8.93 4.33 3.42
CA ASN A 31 -8.94 5.69 3.98
C ASN A 31 -7.74 6.50 3.51
N ASP A 32 -6.58 5.88 3.42
CA ASP A 32 -5.38 6.53 2.91
C ASP A 32 -5.55 6.94 1.44
N LEU A 33 -6.13 6.08 0.63
CA LEU A 33 -6.41 6.38 -0.77
C LEU A 33 -7.46 7.49 -0.93
N LYS A 34 -8.49 7.49 -0.09
CA LYS A 34 -9.49 8.56 -0.10
C LYS A 34 -8.87 9.91 0.22
N SER A 35 -8.02 9.96 1.23
CA SER A 35 -7.33 11.18 1.63
C SER A 35 -6.41 11.68 0.52
N LYS A 36 -5.66 10.77 -0.10
CA LYS A 36 -4.77 11.09 -1.21
C LYS A 36 -5.55 11.63 -2.41
N PHE A 37 -6.66 11.00 -2.75
CA PHE A 37 -7.52 11.41 -3.85
C PHE A 37 -8.05 12.83 -3.62
N LYS A 38 -8.52 13.12 -2.40
CA LYS A 38 -9.01 14.44 -2.04
C LYS A 38 -7.92 15.50 -2.18
N LEU A 39 -6.70 15.21 -1.76
CA LEU A 39 -5.58 16.13 -1.87
C LEU A 39 -5.22 16.43 -3.33
N ILE A 40 -5.19 15.41 -4.18
CA ILE A 40 -4.75 15.55 -5.57
C ILE A 40 -5.84 16.19 -6.43
N ASN A 41 -7.08 15.72 -6.31
CA ASN A 41 -8.18 16.15 -7.17
C ASN A 41 -9.04 17.26 -6.57
N LYS A 42 -8.84 17.59 -5.30
CA LYS A 42 -9.57 18.63 -4.55
C LYS A 42 -11.08 18.39 -4.55
N LYS A 43 -11.51 17.15 -4.66
CA LYS A 43 -12.91 16.74 -4.59
C LYS A 43 -13.03 15.41 -3.88
N GLU A 44 -14.19 15.18 -3.27
CA GLU A 44 -14.52 13.90 -2.68
C GLU A 44 -15.35 13.08 -3.66
N ILE A 45 -15.17 11.77 -3.64
CA ILE A 45 -16.02 10.83 -4.36
C ILE A 45 -17.05 10.30 -3.36
N ASP A 46 -18.36 10.46 -3.67
CA ASP A 46 -19.43 9.99 -2.80
C ASP A 46 -19.42 8.49 -2.63
N ASN A 47 -19.03 7.76 -3.68
CA ASN A 47 -18.97 6.31 -3.67
C ASN A 47 -17.54 5.90 -4.05
N PHE A 48 -16.67 5.82 -3.03
CA PHE A 48 -15.31 5.35 -3.23
C PHE A 48 -15.31 3.83 -3.32
N ASP A 49 -15.55 3.31 -4.51
CA ASP A 49 -15.58 1.88 -4.77
C ASP A 49 -14.16 1.40 -5.03
N PHE A 50 -13.60 0.71 -4.06
CA PHE A 50 -12.23 0.22 -4.10
C PHE A 50 -12.19 -1.21 -3.54
N ASN A 51 -11.61 -2.10 -4.32
CA ASN A 51 -11.42 -3.49 -3.91
C ASN A 51 -10.00 -3.93 -4.27
N ILE A 52 -9.29 -4.48 -3.31
CA ILE A 52 -7.98 -5.07 -3.51
C ILE A 52 -8.00 -6.53 -3.11
N GLU A 53 -7.41 -7.38 -3.93
CA GLU A 53 -7.37 -8.81 -3.69
C GLU A 53 -5.94 -9.32 -3.94
N PHE A 54 -5.31 -9.87 -2.92
CA PHE A 54 -3.99 -10.46 -3.07
C PHE A 54 -4.08 -11.82 -3.75
N ASP A 55 -3.05 -12.16 -4.52
CA ASP A 55 -2.96 -13.45 -5.20
C ASP A 55 -2.83 -14.57 -4.16
N GLN A 56 -3.91 -15.30 -3.95
CA GLN A 56 -3.95 -16.35 -2.92
C GLN A 56 -3.04 -17.53 -3.25
N ALA A 57 -2.83 -17.82 -4.51
CA ALA A 57 -1.89 -18.87 -4.92
C ALA A 57 -0.46 -18.50 -4.51
N TYR A 58 -0.09 -17.23 -4.70
CA TYR A 58 1.21 -16.72 -4.28
C TYR A 58 1.36 -16.76 -2.75
N VAL A 59 0.35 -16.26 -2.03
CA VAL A 59 0.35 -16.22 -0.56
C VAL A 59 0.50 -17.64 -0.01
N LYS A 60 -0.23 -18.59 -0.57
CA LYS A 60 -0.20 -19.99 -0.14
C LYS A 60 1.16 -20.63 -0.41
N ARG A 61 1.73 -20.37 -1.59
CA ARG A 61 3.04 -20.90 -1.99
C ARG A 61 4.15 -20.37 -1.07
N LYS A 62 4.01 -19.14 -0.57
CA LYS A 62 4.96 -18.53 0.35
C LYS A 62 4.66 -18.83 1.82
N ASN A 63 3.67 -19.67 2.11
CA ASN A 63 3.26 -19.99 3.48
C ASN A 63 2.96 -18.74 4.32
N ASN A 64 2.24 -17.77 3.73
CA ASN A 64 1.90 -16.47 4.31
C ASN A 64 3.11 -15.59 4.62
N ARG A 65 4.28 -15.91 4.12
CA ARG A 65 5.49 -15.08 4.27
C ARG A 65 5.55 -14.06 3.14
N ILE A 66 4.68 -13.07 3.20
CA ILE A 66 4.55 -12.04 2.18
C ILE A 66 5.04 -10.67 2.66
N THR A 67 5.73 -10.64 3.79
CA THR A 67 6.30 -9.41 4.31
C THR A 67 7.81 -9.42 4.20
N LYS A 68 8.39 -8.24 4.00
CA LYS A 68 9.83 -8.07 3.88
C LYS A 68 10.24 -6.84 4.66
N VAL A 69 11.38 -6.93 5.34
CA VAL A 69 11.99 -5.78 5.99
C VAL A 69 13.05 -5.21 5.06
N ILE A 70 12.92 -3.93 4.74
CA ILE A 70 13.89 -3.20 3.93
C ILE A 70 14.55 -2.16 4.82
N THR A 71 15.88 -2.17 4.85
CA THR A 71 16.65 -1.21 5.60
C THR A 71 16.99 -0.03 4.70
N LEU A 72 16.55 1.16 5.09
CA LEU A 72 16.91 2.39 4.41
C LEU A 72 18.16 2.95 5.04
N GLU A 73 19.21 3.11 4.25
CA GLU A 73 20.44 3.76 4.71
C GLU A 73 20.21 5.26 4.72
N GLY A 74 20.14 5.81 5.93
CA GLY A 74 20.17 7.24 6.13
C GLY A 74 21.54 7.66 6.62
N ASP A 75 21.59 8.80 7.29
CA ASP A 75 22.78 9.28 8.01
C ASP A 75 23.28 8.17 8.94
N SER A 76 24.59 8.01 9.05
CA SER A 76 25.28 6.87 9.66
C SER A 76 24.83 6.49 11.10
N ARG A 77 24.00 7.29 11.71
CA ARG A 77 23.48 7.07 13.08
C ARG A 77 22.10 6.42 13.13
N PHE A 78 21.33 6.46 12.04
CA PHE A 78 19.94 6.01 12.03
C PHE A 78 19.65 5.21 10.78
N GLN A 79 19.57 3.89 10.94
CA GLN A 79 19.02 3.03 9.92
C GLN A 79 17.53 2.91 10.17
N GLN A 80 16.73 3.26 9.17
CA GLN A 80 15.27 3.07 9.24
C GLN A 80 14.92 1.75 8.61
N GLN A 81 14.19 0.92 9.35
CA GLN A 81 13.65 -0.33 8.84
C GLN A 81 12.20 -0.12 8.44
N VAL A 82 11.86 -0.54 7.24
CA VAL A 82 10.50 -0.47 6.71
C VAL A 82 10.01 -1.89 6.47
N ARG A 83 8.86 -2.21 7.04
CA ARG A 83 8.19 -3.49 6.76
C ARG A 83 7.15 -3.28 5.67
N CYS A 84 7.24 -4.07 4.63
CA CYS A 84 6.32 -3.95 3.51
C CYS A 84 5.71 -5.31 3.15
N VAL A 85 4.55 -5.24 2.50
CA VAL A 85 3.90 -6.41 1.92
C VAL A 85 4.44 -6.61 0.51
N LEU A 86 4.92 -7.81 0.24
CA LEU A 86 5.48 -8.19 -1.04
C LEU A 86 4.66 -9.35 -1.62
N ALA A 87 3.61 -9.02 -2.33
CA ALA A 87 2.73 -10.00 -2.96
C ALA A 87 2.00 -9.36 -4.14
N PRO A 88 1.75 -10.10 -5.22
CA PRO A 88 0.92 -9.61 -6.31
C PRO A 88 -0.52 -9.39 -5.85
N PHE A 89 -1.17 -8.38 -6.42
CA PHE A 89 -2.57 -8.11 -6.11
C PHE A 89 -3.30 -7.56 -7.33
N LYS A 90 -4.62 -7.64 -7.29
CA LYS A 90 -5.51 -7.04 -8.28
C LYS A 90 -6.33 -5.97 -7.60
N ILE A 91 -6.54 -4.87 -8.30
CA ILE A 91 -7.36 -3.77 -7.80
C ILE A 91 -8.51 -3.54 -8.77
N LYS A 92 -9.71 -3.39 -8.23
CA LYS A 92 -10.89 -2.92 -8.95
C LYS A 92 -11.32 -1.60 -8.34
N ALA A 93 -11.38 -0.56 -9.17
CA ALA A 93 -11.79 0.76 -8.73
C ALA A 93 -12.19 1.59 -9.94
N GLU A 94 -12.77 2.76 -9.68
CA GLU A 94 -13.06 3.73 -10.74
C GLU A 94 -11.78 4.12 -11.48
N PRO A 95 -11.87 4.42 -12.80
CA PRO A 95 -10.68 4.76 -13.58
C PRO A 95 -9.84 5.89 -13.01
N GLU A 96 -10.47 6.90 -12.41
CA GLU A 96 -9.75 8.00 -11.78
C GLU A 96 -8.91 7.54 -10.59
N ILE A 97 -9.42 6.60 -9.82
CA ILE A 97 -8.72 6.02 -8.67
C ILE A 97 -7.56 5.15 -9.15
N LEU A 98 -7.79 4.35 -10.19
CA LEU A 98 -6.74 3.51 -10.78
C LEU A 98 -5.61 4.36 -11.35
N GLN A 99 -5.95 5.46 -12.01
CA GLN A 99 -4.95 6.37 -12.55
C GLN A 99 -4.11 7.00 -11.45
N MET A 100 -4.73 7.41 -10.36
CA MET A 100 -4.03 7.95 -9.20
C MET A 100 -3.06 6.92 -8.61
N ILE A 101 -3.52 5.69 -8.44
CA ILE A 101 -2.67 4.61 -7.91
C ILE A 101 -1.49 4.34 -8.83
N TYR A 102 -1.72 4.34 -10.13
CA TYR A 102 -0.66 4.15 -11.11
C TYR A 102 0.39 5.26 -11.03
N ASP A 103 -0.06 6.50 -10.90
CA ASP A 103 0.81 7.68 -10.90
C ASP A 103 1.56 7.85 -9.58
N THR A 104 0.94 7.54 -8.45
CA THR A 104 1.47 7.86 -7.12
C THR A 104 1.85 6.64 -6.29
N GLY A 105 1.40 5.44 -6.67
CA GLY A 105 1.58 4.24 -5.87
C GLY A 105 0.45 4.00 -4.87
N ILE A 106 0.52 2.88 -4.17
CA ILE A 106 -0.46 2.47 -3.18
C ILE A 106 0.20 2.31 -1.82
N GLY A 107 -0.56 2.58 -0.77
CA GLY A 107 -0.03 2.58 0.59
C GLY A 107 0.74 3.85 0.89
N GLN A 108 1.70 3.75 1.76
CA GLN A 108 2.48 4.89 2.23
C GLN A 108 3.95 4.76 1.79
N MET A 109 4.73 5.81 2.03
CA MET A 109 6.14 5.88 1.68
C MET A 109 6.41 5.78 0.17
N ASN A 110 5.46 6.26 -0.65
CA ASN A 110 5.58 6.18 -2.11
C ASN A 110 6.77 6.99 -2.64
N SER A 111 7.09 8.10 -1.99
CA SER A 111 8.25 8.92 -2.37
C SER A 111 9.57 8.17 -2.25
N MET A 112 9.60 7.08 -1.50
CA MET A 112 10.78 6.24 -1.33
C MET A 112 10.74 4.99 -2.22
N GLY A 113 9.78 4.92 -3.14
CA GLY A 113 9.66 3.83 -4.10
C GLY A 113 8.76 2.67 -3.67
N PHE A 114 8.14 2.75 -2.50
CA PHE A 114 7.24 1.70 -2.04
C PHE A 114 5.86 1.84 -2.68
N GLY A 115 5.23 0.71 -2.94
CA GLY A 115 3.86 0.68 -3.43
C GLY A 115 3.67 1.02 -4.91
N MET A 116 4.74 1.11 -5.67
CA MET A 116 4.61 1.36 -7.10
C MET A 116 3.99 0.16 -7.80
N VAL A 117 3.12 0.42 -8.76
CA VAL A 117 2.35 -0.62 -9.44
C VAL A 117 2.53 -0.50 -10.95
N GLU A 118 2.22 -1.59 -11.66
CA GLU A 118 2.22 -1.59 -13.12
C GLU A 118 0.92 -2.21 -13.65
N ILE A 119 0.50 -1.80 -14.84
CA ILE A 119 -0.67 -2.35 -15.49
C ILE A 119 -0.29 -3.66 -16.15
N VAL A 120 -0.94 -4.75 -15.75
CA VAL A 120 -0.67 -6.08 -16.27
C VAL A 120 -1.67 -6.47 -17.35
N ASP A 121 -2.90 -5.93 -17.28
CA ASP A 121 -4.00 -6.28 -18.17
C ASP A 121 -4.62 -5.01 -18.73
N LYS A 122 -4.90 -5.02 -20.04
CA LYS A 122 -5.59 -3.93 -20.74
C LYS A 122 -7.03 -3.70 -20.25
N LYS A 123 -7.54 -4.58 -19.39
CA LYS A 123 -8.87 -4.48 -18.78
C LYS A 123 -8.88 -3.68 -17.48
N LYS A 124 -7.94 -2.76 -17.29
CA LYS A 124 -7.88 -1.85 -16.14
C LYS A 124 -7.59 -2.52 -14.79
N ASN A 125 -6.91 -3.65 -14.79
CA ASN A 125 -6.39 -4.25 -13.57
C ASN A 125 -4.97 -3.76 -13.33
N ILE A 126 -4.69 -3.42 -12.07
CA ILE A 126 -3.37 -3.00 -11.63
C ILE A 126 -2.80 -4.08 -10.73
N ARG A 127 -1.53 -4.40 -10.94
CA ARG A 127 -0.85 -5.44 -10.19
C ARG A 127 0.46 -4.88 -9.62
N SER A 128 0.78 -5.25 -8.38
CA SER A 128 2.05 -4.84 -7.79
C SER A 128 3.22 -5.54 -8.48
N LYS A 129 4.37 -4.91 -8.46
CA LYS A 129 5.60 -5.57 -8.82
C LYS A 129 5.93 -6.63 -7.78
N VAL A 130 6.40 -7.79 -8.24
CA VAL A 130 6.65 -8.95 -7.38
C VAL A 130 7.90 -8.76 -6.53
N TRP A 131 8.76 -7.83 -6.89
CA TRP A 131 9.98 -7.56 -6.13
C TRP A 131 9.94 -6.13 -5.57
N GLY A 132 10.63 -5.94 -4.47
CA GLY A 132 10.79 -4.61 -3.91
C GLY A 132 11.79 -3.77 -4.70
N PRO A 133 12.12 -2.57 -4.20
CA PRO A 133 13.12 -1.73 -4.84
C PRO A 133 14.41 -2.50 -5.11
N PRO A 134 15.09 -2.21 -6.21
CA PRO A 134 16.34 -2.89 -6.53
C PRO A 134 17.39 -2.72 -5.45
#